data_b5525eeb1e789ca360278fee6821ce72
#
_entry.id   b5525eeb1e789ca360278fee6821ce72
#
_cell.length_a   1.000
_cell.length_b   1.000
_cell.length_c   1.000
_cell.angle_alpha   90.00
_cell.angle_beta   90.00
_cell.angle_gamma   90.00
#
_symmetry.space_group_name_H-M   'P 1'
#
loop_
_entity.id
_entity.type
_entity.pdbx_description
1 polymer ?
#
loop_
_entity_poly.entity_id
_entity_poly.type
_entity_poly.pdbx_seq_one_letter_code
_entity_poly.pdbx_strand_id
1 'polypeptide(L)'
;MSELFTYRTAEEVAAESTHNDNPFGLVYSGAITENVPGKVNIIPISYMLDGLKLVANVYVPAGYDKAADKKYAGIVVAHPNGGVKEQVAGLYAQKLAEAGYVTLAFDAAYQGHSGGTPRNTDKPAHRIEDIHRACDIIRVFPGVDPERVGVLGICGGGGYTIKAAQTDKRFKAVATLSMFNTGVVRRNGFLDS
;
A
#
# COMPACT_ATOMS: atom_id res chain seq x y z
N MET A 1 -17.85 -4.96 16.51
CA MET A 1 -16.40 -4.74 16.26
C MET A 1 -16.30 -3.46 15.43
N SER A 2 -15.53 -2.48 15.88
CA SER A 2 -15.28 -1.29 15.06
C SER A 2 -14.56 -1.75 13.79
N GLU A 3 -15.06 -1.35 12.63
CA GLU A 3 -14.38 -1.62 11.36
C GLU A 3 -13.01 -0.95 11.39
N LEU A 4 -11.94 -1.71 11.12
CA LEU A 4 -10.57 -1.19 11.12
C LEU A 4 -10.29 -0.26 9.95
N PHE A 5 -11.16 -0.25 8.95
CA PHE A 5 -11.09 0.61 7.76
C PHE A 5 -12.49 0.97 7.27
N THR A 6 -12.57 2.01 6.44
CA THR A 6 -13.80 2.47 5.79
C THR A 6 -13.60 2.48 4.27
N TYR A 7 -14.60 2.02 3.53
CA TYR A 7 -14.63 2.18 2.07
C TYR A 7 -14.79 3.67 1.72
N ARG A 8 -14.06 4.12 0.73
CA ARG A 8 -14.14 5.51 0.27
C ARG A 8 -15.08 5.63 -0.93
N THR A 9 -15.79 6.75 -1.01
CA THR A 9 -16.70 7.01 -2.13
C THR A 9 -15.94 7.45 -3.38
N ALA A 10 -16.60 7.35 -4.55
CA ALA A 10 -16.02 7.84 -5.80
C ALA A 10 -15.78 9.37 -5.75
N GLU A 11 -16.65 10.12 -5.08
CA GLU A 11 -16.52 11.56 -4.91
C GLU A 11 -15.30 11.93 -4.07
N GLU A 12 -15.03 11.19 -2.97
CA GLU A 12 -13.85 11.40 -2.14
C GLU A 12 -12.54 11.14 -2.92
N VAL A 13 -12.54 10.12 -3.78
CA VAL A 13 -11.37 9.79 -4.60
C VAL A 13 -11.19 10.80 -5.72
N ALA A 14 -12.27 11.19 -6.41
CA ALA A 14 -12.23 12.17 -7.48
C ALA A 14 -11.76 13.54 -7.00
N ALA A 15 -12.15 13.95 -5.79
CA ALA A 15 -11.69 15.21 -5.19
C ALA A 15 -10.17 15.25 -4.94
N GLU A 16 -9.52 14.11 -4.81
CA GLU A 16 -8.06 13.98 -4.66
C GLU A 16 -7.34 13.85 -6.00
N SER A 17 -8.01 13.32 -7.03
CA SER A 17 -7.44 13.03 -8.36
C SER A 17 -7.37 14.27 -9.25
N THR A 18 -6.80 15.37 -8.75
CA THR A 18 -6.83 16.68 -9.42
C THR A 18 -5.73 16.87 -10.47
N HIS A 19 -4.81 15.92 -10.63
CA HIS A 19 -3.60 16.10 -11.45
C HIS A 19 -3.59 15.33 -12.77
N ASN A 20 -4.59 14.46 -13.00
CA ASN A 20 -4.73 13.73 -14.27
C ASN A 20 -6.18 13.24 -14.45
N ASP A 21 -6.50 12.71 -15.63
CA ASP A 21 -7.84 12.24 -15.99
C ASP A 21 -8.16 10.82 -15.47
N ASN A 22 -7.25 10.16 -14.74
CA ASN A 22 -7.50 8.85 -14.19
C ASN A 22 -8.39 8.95 -12.94
N PRO A 23 -9.54 8.26 -12.86
CA PRO A 23 -10.49 8.37 -11.75
C PRO A 23 -9.92 7.94 -10.38
N PHE A 24 -8.85 7.16 -10.36
CA PHE A 24 -8.12 6.75 -9.16
C PHE A 24 -6.82 7.53 -8.93
N GLY A 25 -6.55 8.55 -9.77
CA GLY A 25 -5.33 9.35 -9.72
C GLY A 25 -4.05 8.64 -10.17
N LEU A 26 -4.15 7.45 -10.77
CA LEU A 26 -3.01 6.61 -11.14
C LEU A 26 -2.21 7.23 -12.30
N VAL A 27 -0.87 7.17 -12.22
CA VAL A 27 0.03 7.86 -13.15
C VAL A 27 0.99 6.93 -13.90
N TYR A 28 0.73 5.63 -13.93
CA TYR A 28 1.56 4.66 -14.65
C TYR A 28 0.88 4.10 -15.90
N SER A 29 1.67 3.64 -16.85
CA SER A 29 1.15 3.05 -18.09
C SER A 29 0.38 1.77 -17.82
N GLY A 30 -0.80 1.63 -18.45
CA GLY A 30 -1.69 0.48 -18.24
C GLY A 30 -2.43 0.50 -16.91
N ALA A 31 -2.51 1.67 -16.27
CA ALA A 31 -3.30 1.86 -15.06
C ALA A 31 -4.80 1.61 -15.32
N ILE A 32 -5.48 1.05 -14.33
CA ILE A 32 -6.94 0.85 -14.35
C ILE A 32 -7.61 2.23 -14.39
N THR A 33 -8.57 2.38 -15.29
CA THR A 33 -9.39 3.60 -15.45
C THR A 33 -10.83 3.40 -15.01
N GLU A 34 -11.27 2.17 -14.84
CA GLU A 34 -12.60 1.82 -14.36
C GLU A 34 -12.62 0.43 -13.72
N ASN A 35 -13.53 0.21 -12.81
CA ASN A 35 -13.79 -1.10 -12.24
C ASN A 35 -14.74 -1.89 -13.15
N VAL A 36 -14.29 -3.07 -13.60
CA VAL A 36 -15.04 -3.93 -14.52
C VAL A 36 -15.23 -5.31 -13.89
N PRO A 37 -16.46 -5.84 -13.82
CA PRO A 37 -16.70 -7.20 -13.35
C PRO A 37 -15.82 -8.24 -14.06
N GLY A 38 -15.22 -9.14 -13.29
CA GLY A 38 -14.35 -10.19 -13.81
C GLY A 38 -12.93 -9.77 -14.17
N LYS A 39 -12.57 -8.50 -13.97
CA LYS A 39 -11.19 -7.98 -14.10
C LYS A 39 -10.60 -7.60 -12.74
N VAL A 40 -9.33 -7.22 -12.73
CA VAL A 40 -8.73 -6.58 -11.55
C VAL A 40 -9.44 -5.27 -11.27
N ASN A 41 -9.85 -5.05 -10.04
CA ASN A 41 -10.58 -3.87 -9.61
C ASN A 41 -9.87 -3.18 -8.43
N ILE A 42 -10.14 -1.90 -8.26
CA ILE A 42 -9.60 -1.07 -7.18
C ILE A 42 -10.71 -0.75 -6.19
N ILE A 43 -10.43 -0.95 -4.92
CA ILE A 43 -11.31 -0.60 -3.81
C ILE A 43 -10.58 0.41 -2.92
N PRO A 44 -10.84 1.71 -3.05
CA PRO A 44 -10.25 2.73 -2.21
C PRO A 44 -10.77 2.63 -0.78
N ILE A 45 -9.85 2.73 0.19
CA ILE A 45 -10.17 2.66 1.62
C ILE A 45 -9.46 3.77 2.40
N SER A 46 -9.92 4.02 3.61
CA SER A 46 -9.20 4.81 4.61
C SER A 46 -9.23 4.10 5.96
N TYR A 47 -8.24 4.39 6.79
CA TYR A 47 -8.11 3.83 8.14
C TYR A 47 -7.35 4.79 9.05
N MET A 48 -7.40 4.56 10.35
CA MET A 48 -6.75 5.41 11.33
C MET A 48 -5.47 4.79 11.87
N LEU A 49 -4.44 5.62 12.04
CA LEU A 49 -3.20 5.30 12.75
C LEU A 49 -2.78 6.53 13.57
N ASP A 50 -2.67 6.40 14.89
CA ASP A 50 -2.23 7.45 15.82
C ASP A 50 -2.95 8.81 15.62
N GLY A 51 -4.27 8.76 15.40
CA GLY A 51 -5.08 9.95 15.17
C GLY A 51 -4.99 10.52 13.75
N LEU A 52 -4.18 9.95 12.86
CA LEU A 52 -4.10 10.33 11.46
C LEU A 52 -4.98 9.44 10.59
N LYS A 53 -5.72 10.05 9.65
CA LYS A 53 -6.42 9.32 8.58
C LYS A 53 -5.40 8.97 7.51
N LEU A 54 -5.21 7.68 7.25
CA LEU A 54 -4.42 7.17 6.14
C LEU A 54 -5.34 6.67 5.03
N VAL A 55 -4.88 6.76 3.79
CA VAL A 55 -5.62 6.29 2.61
C VAL A 55 -4.84 5.24 1.84
N ALA A 56 -5.57 4.29 1.25
CA ALA A 56 -4.98 3.21 0.47
C ALA A 56 -5.91 2.78 -0.66
N ASN A 57 -5.33 2.17 -1.68
CA ASN A 57 -6.02 1.43 -2.72
C ASN A 57 -5.80 -0.07 -2.51
N VAL A 58 -6.89 -0.83 -2.36
CA VAL A 58 -6.84 -2.28 -2.40
C VAL A 58 -7.16 -2.73 -3.82
N TYR A 59 -6.26 -3.53 -4.40
CA TYR A 59 -6.47 -4.14 -5.72
C TYR A 59 -6.90 -5.57 -5.49
N VAL A 60 -8.02 -5.94 -6.10
CA VAL A 60 -8.57 -7.30 -6.02
C VAL A 60 -8.45 -8.00 -7.37
N PRO A 61 -8.10 -9.31 -7.39
CA PRO A 61 -7.85 -10.04 -8.64
C PRO A 61 -9.13 -10.22 -9.47
N ALA A 62 -8.95 -10.59 -10.73
CA ALA A 62 -10.05 -10.97 -11.59
C ALA A 62 -10.87 -12.11 -10.94
N GLY A 63 -12.20 -11.98 -10.97
CA GLY A 63 -13.08 -12.95 -10.32
C GLY A 63 -13.06 -12.95 -8.79
N TYR A 64 -12.56 -11.87 -8.17
CA TYR A 64 -12.58 -11.76 -6.72
C TYR A 64 -13.99 -11.92 -6.14
N ASP A 65 -14.11 -12.87 -5.22
CA ASP A 65 -15.30 -13.08 -4.41
C ASP A 65 -14.92 -13.14 -2.93
N LYS A 66 -15.37 -12.15 -2.17
CA LYS A 66 -15.12 -12.05 -0.73
C LYS A 66 -15.77 -13.18 0.08
N ALA A 67 -16.81 -13.82 -0.47
CA ALA A 67 -17.56 -14.90 0.16
C ALA A 67 -17.05 -16.30 -0.21
N ALA A 68 -16.13 -16.40 -1.19
CA ALA A 68 -15.59 -17.69 -1.61
C ALA A 68 -14.90 -18.44 -0.46
N ASP A 69 -14.99 -19.76 -0.47
CA ASP A 69 -14.29 -20.64 0.49
C ASP A 69 -12.76 -20.50 0.35
N LYS A 70 -12.28 -20.43 -0.88
CA LYS A 70 -10.87 -20.20 -1.17
C LYS A 70 -10.50 -18.75 -0.88
N LYS A 71 -9.64 -18.56 0.12
CA LYS A 71 -9.13 -17.24 0.48
C LYS A 71 -7.90 -16.85 -0.33
N TYR A 72 -7.73 -15.53 -0.51
CA TYR A 72 -6.61 -14.94 -1.26
C TYR A 72 -5.44 -14.67 -0.32
N ALA A 73 -4.21 -14.84 -0.82
CA ALA A 73 -3.06 -14.28 -0.12
C ALA A 73 -3.06 -12.76 -0.27
N GLY A 74 -2.69 -12.06 0.81
CA GLY A 74 -2.61 -10.59 0.85
C GLY A 74 -1.17 -10.10 0.69
N ILE A 75 -0.96 -8.97 -0.01
CA ILE A 75 0.36 -8.33 -0.12
C ILE A 75 0.23 -6.83 0.14
N VAL A 76 0.96 -6.34 1.14
CA VAL A 76 1.16 -4.90 1.37
C VAL A 76 2.26 -4.40 0.43
N VAL A 77 2.05 -3.26 -0.24
CA VAL A 77 3.05 -2.65 -1.14
C VAL A 77 3.44 -1.28 -0.59
N ALA A 78 4.68 -1.16 -0.12
CA ALA A 78 5.23 0.06 0.46
C ALA A 78 6.01 0.86 -0.61
N HIS A 79 5.60 2.13 -0.80
CA HIS A 79 6.14 3.02 -1.82
C HIS A 79 7.56 3.54 -1.50
N PRO A 80 8.31 4.04 -2.50
CA PRO A 80 9.60 4.72 -2.31
C PRO A 80 9.53 5.93 -1.37
N ASN A 81 10.70 6.43 -0.93
CA ASN A 81 10.77 7.74 -0.26
C ASN A 81 10.13 8.82 -1.14
N GLY A 82 9.20 9.59 -0.57
CA GLY A 82 8.46 10.63 -1.30
C GLY A 82 7.50 10.12 -2.38
N GLY A 83 7.31 8.79 -2.51
CA GLY A 83 6.31 8.21 -3.39
C GLY A 83 4.91 8.23 -2.78
N VAL A 84 3.93 7.85 -3.59
CA VAL A 84 2.51 7.73 -3.23
C VAL A 84 1.90 6.47 -3.86
N LYS A 85 0.73 6.06 -3.38
CA LYS A 85 0.00 4.88 -3.85
C LYS A 85 -0.37 4.89 -5.33
N GLU A 86 -0.49 6.08 -5.93
CA GLU A 86 -0.85 6.28 -7.34
C GLU A 86 0.29 6.03 -8.32
N GLN A 87 1.52 5.90 -7.81
CA GLN A 87 2.74 5.75 -8.59
C GLN A 87 3.19 4.28 -8.66
N VAL A 88 4.50 4.04 -8.57
CA VAL A 88 5.09 2.71 -8.71
C VAL A 88 4.52 1.66 -7.73
N ALA A 89 4.10 2.06 -6.53
CA ALA A 89 3.46 1.13 -5.59
C ALA A 89 2.13 0.62 -6.13
N GLY A 90 1.32 1.50 -6.74
CA GLY A 90 0.08 1.11 -7.42
C GLY A 90 0.34 0.20 -8.63
N LEU A 91 1.37 0.50 -9.43
CA LEU A 91 1.76 -0.36 -10.55
C LEU A 91 2.03 -1.80 -10.09
N TYR A 92 2.87 -1.97 -9.06
CA TYR A 92 3.19 -3.31 -8.55
C TYR A 92 2.01 -3.97 -7.85
N ALA A 93 1.19 -3.20 -7.13
CA ALA A 93 -0.04 -3.71 -6.53
C ALA A 93 -1.00 -4.24 -7.61
N GLN A 94 -1.19 -3.50 -8.71
CA GLN A 94 -1.99 -3.96 -9.83
C GLN A 94 -1.41 -5.24 -10.46
N LYS A 95 -0.10 -5.29 -10.73
CA LYS A 95 0.53 -6.47 -11.33
C LYS A 95 0.45 -7.71 -10.45
N LEU A 96 0.56 -7.56 -9.14
CA LEU A 96 0.36 -8.66 -8.20
C LEU A 96 -1.12 -9.08 -8.13
N ALA A 97 -2.06 -8.16 -8.26
CA ALA A 97 -3.48 -8.51 -8.34
C ALA A 97 -3.80 -9.24 -9.65
N GLU A 98 -3.18 -8.88 -10.78
CA GLU A 98 -3.24 -9.64 -12.03
C GLU A 98 -2.71 -11.08 -11.87
N ALA A 99 -1.77 -11.30 -10.94
CA ALA A 99 -1.25 -12.61 -10.58
C ALA A 99 -2.11 -13.37 -9.53
N GLY A 100 -3.24 -12.81 -9.10
CA GLY A 100 -4.22 -13.48 -8.24
C GLY A 100 -4.11 -13.17 -6.74
N TYR A 101 -3.35 -12.17 -6.34
CA TYR A 101 -3.27 -11.70 -4.96
C TYR A 101 -4.27 -10.57 -4.68
N VAL A 102 -4.69 -10.43 -3.43
CA VAL A 102 -5.28 -9.17 -2.95
C VAL A 102 -4.15 -8.28 -2.46
N THR A 103 -4.03 -7.07 -2.98
CA THR A 103 -2.90 -6.20 -2.67
C THR A 103 -3.36 -4.85 -2.14
N LEU A 104 -2.53 -4.22 -1.30
CA LEU A 104 -2.82 -2.93 -0.70
C LEU A 104 -1.62 -1.99 -0.89
N ALA A 105 -1.81 -0.94 -1.69
CA ALA A 105 -0.89 0.18 -1.80
C ALA A 105 -1.44 1.37 -1.00
N PHE A 106 -0.64 1.95 -0.11
CA PHE A 106 -1.07 3.03 0.78
C PHE A 106 -0.22 4.28 0.60
N ASP A 107 -0.77 5.42 0.99
CA ASP A 107 0.02 6.62 1.25
C ASP A 107 0.50 6.57 2.71
N ALA A 108 1.80 6.69 2.91
CA ALA A 108 2.36 6.79 4.25
C ALA A 108 1.85 8.03 4.99
N ALA A 109 1.84 7.99 6.31
CA ALA A 109 1.54 9.18 7.12
C ALA A 109 2.38 10.37 6.65
N TYR A 110 1.77 11.55 6.61
CA TYR A 110 2.36 12.82 6.15
C TYR A 110 2.60 12.91 4.64
N GLN A 111 2.23 11.90 3.84
CA GLN A 111 2.48 11.87 2.38
C GLN A 111 1.18 11.65 1.60
N GLY A 112 1.19 12.01 0.32
CA GLY A 112 0.03 11.85 -0.56
C GLY A 112 -1.24 12.45 0.03
N HIS A 113 -2.31 11.69 0.05
CA HIS A 113 -3.61 12.07 0.62
C HIS A 113 -3.80 11.59 2.08
N SER A 114 -2.81 10.90 2.66
CA SER A 114 -2.80 10.59 4.09
C SER A 114 -2.55 11.84 4.94
N GLY A 115 -3.10 11.84 6.14
CA GLY A 115 -3.02 12.96 7.08
C GLY A 115 -1.62 13.21 7.64
N GLY A 116 -1.51 14.30 8.40
CA GLY A 116 -0.31 14.70 9.15
C GLY A 116 0.36 15.96 8.63
N THR A 117 0.91 16.73 9.56
CA THR A 117 1.71 17.95 9.35
C THR A 117 2.96 17.91 10.21
N PRO A 118 4.12 18.47 9.75
CA PRO A 118 4.35 19.02 8.41
C PRO A 118 4.31 17.93 7.32
N ARG A 119 3.95 18.32 6.09
CA ARG A 119 3.84 17.37 4.96
C ARG A 119 5.23 16.86 4.53
N ASN A 120 5.20 15.71 3.85
CA ASN A 120 6.39 15.07 3.24
C ASN A 120 7.50 14.72 4.23
N THR A 121 7.15 14.48 5.48
CA THR A 121 8.10 13.92 6.45
C THR A 121 8.34 12.44 6.14
N ASP A 122 9.58 12.00 6.27
CA ASP A 122 9.99 10.63 6.03
C ASP A 122 10.82 10.13 7.21
N LYS A 123 10.15 9.90 8.34
CA LYS A 123 10.77 9.35 9.54
C LYS A 123 10.69 7.83 9.52
N PRO A 124 11.80 7.09 9.68
CA PRO A 124 11.80 5.61 9.66
C PRO A 124 10.76 4.98 10.59
N ALA A 125 10.60 5.51 11.81
CA ALA A 125 9.62 4.98 12.76
C ALA A 125 8.18 5.05 12.20
N HIS A 126 7.77 6.21 11.66
CA HIS A 126 6.43 6.35 11.07
C HIS A 126 6.22 5.38 9.90
N ARG A 127 7.22 5.24 9.01
CA ARG A 127 7.13 4.34 7.86
C ARG A 127 6.99 2.87 8.27
N ILE A 128 7.66 2.46 9.36
CA ILE A 128 7.54 1.11 9.93
C ILE A 128 6.14 0.89 10.50
N GLU A 129 5.62 1.85 11.27
CA GLU A 129 4.26 1.78 11.83
C GLU A 129 3.18 1.79 10.72
N ASP A 130 3.35 2.58 9.66
CA ASP A 130 2.47 2.56 8.49
C ASP A 130 2.38 1.15 7.87
N ILE A 131 3.52 0.46 7.75
CA ILE A 131 3.60 -0.90 7.20
C ILE A 131 2.93 -1.92 8.14
N HIS A 132 3.15 -1.82 9.46
CA HIS A 132 2.48 -2.66 10.44
C HIS A 132 0.96 -2.44 10.40
N ARG A 133 0.52 -1.19 10.32
CA ARG A 133 -0.92 -0.87 10.23
C ARG A 133 -1.53 -1.37 8.92
N ALA A 134 -0.84 -1.23 7.80
CA ALA A 134 -1.30 -1.81 6.53
C ALA A 134 -1.43 -3.34 6.61
N CYS A 135 -0.56 -4.02 7.38
CA CYS A 135 -0.70 -5.45 7.68
C CYS A 135 -1.99 -5.75 8.47
N ASP A 136 -2.32 -4.94 9.48
CA ASP A 136 -3.59 -5.08 10.22
C ASP A 136 -4.79 -5.02 9.27
N ILE A 137 -4.77 -4.03 8.38
CA ILE A 137 -5.88 -3.77 7.45
C ILE A 137 -6.05 -4.91 6.44
N ILE A 138 -4.97 -5.33 5.78
CA ILE A 138 -5.08 -6.36 4.73
C ILE A 138 -5.47 -7.72 5.33
N ARG A 139 -5.06 -8.03 6.56
CA ARG A 139 -5.43 -9.28 7.25
C ARG A 139 -6.92 -9.40 7.56
N VAL A 140 -7.62 -8.29 7.72
CA VAL A 140 -9.07 -8.26 7.96
C VAL A 140 -9.87 -7.91 6.72
N PHE A 141 -9.19 -7.64 5.59
CA PHE A 141 -9.87 -7.33 4.35
C PHE A 141 -10.66 -8.56 3.86
N PRO A 142 -11.93 -8.39 3.46
CA PRO A 142 -12.78 -9.51 3.07
C PRO A 142 -12.13 -10.42 2.02
N GLY A 143 -12.22 -11.73 2.21
CA GLY A 143 -11.64 -12.73 1.29
C GLY A 143 -10.15 -12.98 1.45
N VAL A 144 -9.41 -12.22 2.24
CA VAL A 144 -7.99 -12.46 2.51
C VAL A 144 -7.81 -13.53 3.59
N ASP A 145 -6.82 -14.41 3.38
CA ASP A 145 -6.33 -15.33 4.40
C ASP A 145 -5.32 -14.59 5.31
N PRO A 146 -5.64 -14.35 6.59
CA PRO A 146 -4.76 -13.62 7.50
C PRO A 146 -3.42 -14.33 7.79
N GLU A 147 -3.32 -15.63 7.51
CA GLU A 147 -2.08 -16.40 7.67
C GLU A 147 -1.22 -16.43 6.40
N ARG A 148 -1.65 -15.77 5.34
CA ARG A 148 -0.95 -15.72 4.05
C ARG A 148 -0.74 -14.28 3.59
N VAL A 149 -0.07 -13.48 4.43
CA VAL A 149 0.22 -12.07 4.14
C VAL A 149 1.71 -11.87 3.92
N GLY A 150 2.03 -11.21 2.80
CA GLY A 150 3.37 -10.78 2.44
C GLY A 150 3.49 -9.26 2.35
N VAL A 151 4.72 -8.78 2.17
CA VAL A 151 5.00 -7.37 1.96
C VAL A 151 6.05 -7.17 0.88
N LEU A 152 5.81 -6.22 -0.02
CA LEU A 152 6.76 -5.74 -1.02
C LEU A 152 7.15 -4.30 -0.70
N GLY A 153 8.43 -4.04 -0.52
CA GLY A 153 8.96 -2.68 -0.33
C GLY A 153 9.79 -2.23 -1.53
N ILE A 154 9.57 -1.00 -1.97
CA ILE A 154 10.23 -0.46 -3.17
C ILE A 154 11.17 0.68 -2.77
N CYS A 155 12.41 0.64 -3.25
CA CYS A 155 13.43 1.67 -3.01
C CYS A 155 13.64 1.89 -1.49
N GLY A 156 13.53 3.11 -0.98
CA GLY A 156 13.58 3.39 0.46
C GLY A 156 12.48 2.68 1.26
N GLY A 157 11.31 2.46 0.67
CA GLY A 157 10.26 1.61 1.23
C GLY A 157 10.73 0.19 1.52
N GLY A 158 11.67 -0.35 0.71
CA GLY A 158 12.28 -1.66 0.93
C GLY A 158 13.05 -1.75 2.25
N GLY A 159 13.84 -0.75 2.57
CA GLY A 159 14.57 -0.69 3.83
C GLY A 159 13.64 -0.69 5.05
N TYR A 160 12.57 0.10 4.99
CA TYR A 160 11.55 0.14 6.06
C TYR A 160 10.78 -1.18 6.15
N THR A 161 10.47 -1.80 5.02
CA THR A 161 9.80 -3.10 4.94
C THR A 161 10.60 -4.21 5.61
N ILE A 162 11.91 -4.30 5.35
CA ILE A 162 12.78 -5.26 6.03
C ILE A 162 12.74 -5.02 7.54
N LYS A 163 12.82 -3.76 7.97
CA LYS A 163 12.78 -3.43 9.40
C LYS A 163 11.43 -3.78 10.04
N ALA A 164 10.32 -3.49 9.38
CA ALA A 164 8.99 -3.87 9.84
C ALA A 164 8.86 -5.40 9.98
N ALA A 165 9.30 -6.16 8.99
CA ALA A 165 9.21 -7.62 8.99
C ALA A 165 10.10 -8.29 10.05
N GLN A 166 11.18 -7.66 10.50
CA GLN A 166 12.01 -8.16 11.60
C GLN A 166 11.24 -8.22 12.92
N THR A 167 10.26 -7.34 13.11
CA THR A 167 9.50 -7.20 14.36
C THR A 167 8.07 -7.72 14.24
N ASP A 168 7.59 -8.04 13.04
CA ASP A 168 6.23 -8.48 12.80
C ASP A 168 6.18 -9.84 12.08
N LYS A 169 5.93 -10.90 12.85
CA LYS A 169 5.86 -12.29 12.36
C LYS A 169 4.60 -12.60 11.55
N ARG A 170 3.67 -11.66 11.43
CA ARG A 170 2.47 -11.80 10.60
C ARG A 170 2.81 -11.79 9.10
N PHE A 171 3.90 -11.14 8.71
CA PHE A 171 4.45 -11.25 7.36
C PHE A 171 5.09 -12.63 7.14
N LYS A 172 4.54 -13.39 6.22
CA LYS A 172 5.03 -14.74 5.85
C LYS A 172 5.99 -14.72 4.66
N ALA A 173 6.00 -13.61 3.92
CA ALA A 173 6.91 -13.38 2.80
C ALA A 173 7.29 -11.90 2.76
N VAL A 174 8.56 -11.64 2.43
CA VAL A 174 9.09 -10.29 2.30
C VAL A 174 9.86 -10.20 0.99
N ALA A 175 9.55 -9.21 0.18
CA ALA A 175 10.29 -8.89 -1.03
C ALA A 175 10.68 -7.43 -1.05
N THR A 176 11.81 -7.12 -1.66
CA THR A 176 12.27 -5.75 -1.86
C THR A 176 12.73 -5.55 -3.30
N LEU A 177 12.44 -4.38 -3.83
CA LEU A 177 12.84 -3.98 -5.17
C LEU A 177 13.73 -2.74 -5.08
N SER A 178 14.96 -2.84 -5.62
CA SER A 178 15.92 -1.71 -5.66
C SER A 178 16.09 -1.03 -4.29
N MET A 179 16.10 -1.82 -3.21
CA MET A 179 16.20 -1.26 -1.85
C MET A 179 17.63 -0.81 -1.52
N PHE A 180 17.71 0.11 -0.60
CA PHE A 180 18.96 0.51 0.02
C PHE A 180 18.77 0.80 1.50
N ASN A 181 19.87 0.83 2.25
CA ASN A 181 19.86 1.20 3.65
C ASN A 181 19.82 2.74 3.77
N THR A 182 18.63 3.29 4.01
CA THR A 182 18.43 4.74 4.11
C THR A 182 19.28 5.38 5.21
N GLY A 183 19.53 4.67 6.32
CA GLY A 183 20.36 5.17 7.41
C GLY A 183 21.84 5.26 7.03
N VAL A 184 22.36 4.29 6.30
CA VAL A 184 23.76 4.32 5.79
C VAL A 184 23.90 5.45 4.79
N VAL A 185 23.02 5.50 3.78
CA VAL A 185 23.08 6.55 2.74
C VAL A 185 22.99 7.96 3.32
N ARG A 186 22.16 8.18 4.34
CA ARG A 186 22.03 9.51 4.98
C ARG A 186 23.22 9.90 5.83
N ARG A 187 23.99 8.94 6.36
CA ARG A 187 25.20 9.22 7.11
C ARG A 187 26.45 9.34 6.26
N ASN A 188 26.57 8.48 5.26
CA ASN A 188 27.82 8.26 4.54
C ASN A 188 27.74 8.69 3.06
N GLY A 189 26.57 9.12 2.57
CA GLY A 189 26.35 9.34 1.14
C GLY A 189 26.14 8.04 0.36
N PHE A 190 25.96 8.18 -0.95
CA PHE A 190 25.98 7.02 -1.86
C PHE A 190 27.42 6.56 -2.06
N LEU A 191 27.64 5.23 -1.98
CA LEU A 191 28.96 4.59 -2.15
C LEU A 191 30.01 5.04 -1.11
N ASP A 192 29.55 5.43 0.10
CA ASP A 192 30.41 5.92 1.19
C ASP A 192 31.31 7.11 0.78
N SER A 193 30.80 7.99 -0.11
CA SER A 193 31.49 9.15 -0.66
C SER A 193 31.18 10.44 0.11
#